data_8a0f8a2e6688ddb090f1d017185309ff
#
_entry.id   8a0f8a2e6688ddb090f1d017185309ff
#
_cell.length_a   1.000
_cell.length_b   1.000
_cell.length_c   1.000
_cell.angle_alpha   90.00
_cell.angle_beta   90.00
_cell.angle_gamma   90.00
#
_symmetry.space_group_name_H-M   'P 1'
#
loop_
_entity.id
_entity.type
_entity.pdbx_description
1 polymer ?
#
loop_
_entity_poly.entity_id
_entity_poly.type
_entity_poly.pdbx_seq_one_letter_code
_entity_poly.pdbx_strand_id
1 'polypeptide(L)'
;MAHTFTDSCPDCFVLFESWMLDGIEDLVKLGQPRPIYLVREIREQGAVEATRKLVGKPNPSEGFIRLLLAGLKDRTLEASVLDHGLPCPLFDAALIRVAMDRLGRS
;
A
#
# COMPACT_ATOMS: atom_id res chain seq x y z
N MET A 1 -23.20 -3.03 16.62
CA MET A 1 -23.00 -2.76 16.33
C MET A 1 -22.58 -2.45 15.58
N ALA A 2 -22.65 -2.19 15.27
CA ALA A 2 -22.42 -2.01 14.32
C ALA A 2 -21.50 -1.27 14.01
N HIS A 3 -20.87 -1.31 13.70
CA HIS A 3 -20.10 -0.53 13.60
C HIS A 3 -19.91 -0.05 12.37
N THR A 4 -19.69 0.88 12.22
CA THR A 4 -19.72 1.50 11.13
C THR A 4 -18.64 1.34 10.49
N PHE A 5 -18.27 0.98 10.26
CA PHE A 5 -17.38 0.58 9.66
C PHE A 5 -16.43 1.29 9.07
N THR A 6 -16.55 1.92 8.63
CA THR A 6 -15.77 2.50 7.85
C THR A 6 -14.66 3.01 8.47
N ASP A 7 -14.68 3.91 9.13
CA ASP A 7 -13.62 4.51 9.65
C ASP A 7 -13.30 3.90 10.84
N SER A 8 -13.95 2.98 11.22
CA SER A 8 -13.68 2.54 12.42
C SER A 8 -13.23 1.21 12.47
N CYS A 9 -12.35 0.78 11.74
CA CYS A 9 -11.84 -0.55 11.82
C CYS A 9 -10.38 -0.47 12.22
N PRO A 10 -10.08 -0.08 13.46
CA PRO A 10 -8.69 0.07 13.89
C PRO A 10 -7.89 -1.21 13.75
N ASP A 11 -8.53 -2.37 13.88
CA ASP A 11 -7.83 -3.63 13.70
C ASP A 11 -7.36 -3.80 12.27
N CYS A 12 -8.15 -3.36 11.29
CA CYS A 12 -7.74 -3.42 9.91
C CYS A 12 -6.54 -2.52 9.63
N PHE A 13 -6.49 -1.36 10.27
CA PHE A 13 -5.36 -0.46 10.12
C PHE A 13 -4.09 -1.12 10.67
N VAL A 14 -4.18 -1.76 11.82
CA VAL A 14 -3.03 -2.43 12.42
C VAL A 14 -2.61 -3.63 11.58
N LEU A 15 -3.57 -4.40 11.10
CA LEU A 15 -3.27 -5.57 10.29
C LEU A 15 -2.64 -5.18 8.96
N PHE A 16 -3.12 -4.11 8.33
CA PHE A 16 -2.56 -3.63 7.09
C PHE A 16 -1.11 -3.18 7.29
N GLU A 17 -0.85 -2.47 8.39
CA GLU A 17 0.50 -1.99 8.66
C GLU A 17 1.45 -3.17 8.93
N SER A 18 1.03 -4.15 9.71
CA SER A 18 1.85 -5.31 9.99
C SER A 18 2.16 -6.07 8.69
N TRP A 19 1.15 -6.26 7.86
CA TRP A 19 1.32 -6.93 6.58
C TRP A 19 2.29 -6.16 5.67
N MET A 20 2.16 -4.84 5.63
CA MET A 20 3.03 -4.03 4.80
C MET A 20 4.48 -4.06 5.29
N LEU A 21 4.68 -3.98 6.59
CA LEU A 21 6.04 -4.02 7.14
C LEU A 21 6.70 -5.37 6.88
N ASP A 22 5.94 -6.45 6.98
CA ASP A 22 6.44 -7.78 6.64
C ASP A 22 6.82 -7.85 5.16
N GLY A 23 5.99 -7.27 4.30
CA GLY A 23 6.25 -7.22 2.88
C GLY A 23 7.53 -6.46 2.53
N ILE A 24 7.79 -5.36 3.25
CA ILE A 24 9.02 -4.60 3.06
C ILE A 24 10.23 -5.46 3.41
N GLU A 25 10.16 -6.20 4.52
CA GLU A 25 11.27 -7.07 4.90
C GLU A 25 11.50 -8.18 3.88
N ASP A 26 10.41 -8.72 3.34
CA ASP A 26 10.54 -9.73 2.28
C ASP A 26 11.23 -9.16 1.05
N LEU A 27 10.91 -7.94 0.66
CA LEU A 27 11.54 -7.31 -0.49
C LEU A 27 13.04 -7.08 -0.25
N VAL A 28 13.39 -6.68 0.97
CA VAL A 28 14.80 -6.49 1.31
C VAL A 28 15.54 -7.83 1.20
N LYS A 29 14.92 -8.92 1.63
CA LYS A 29 15.50 -10.25 1.49
C LYS A 29 15.67 -10.65 0.03
N LEU A 30 14.84 -10.13 -0.85
CA LEU A 30 14.94 -10.38 -2.28
C LEU A 30 15.97 -9.48 -2.97
N GLY A 31 16.65 -8.63 -2.21
CA GLY A 31 17.69 -7.76 -2.77
C GLY A 31 17.21 -6.36 -3.09
N GLN A 32 15.98 -6.01 -2.78
CA GLN A 32 15.49 -4.67 -3.04
C GLN A 32 15.93 -3.72 -1.93
N PRO A 33 16.22 -2.47 -2.25
CA PRO A 33 16.62 -1.50 -1.23
C PRO A 33 15.44 -1.21 -0.30
N ARG A 34 15.75 -0.96 0.97
CA ARG A 34 14.73 -0.61 1.94
C ARG A 34 14.15 0.77 1.58
N PRO A 35 12.84 0.89 1.46
CA PRO A 35 12.23 2.16 1.06
C PRO A 35 12.17 3.13 2.25
N ILE A 36 13.24 3.87 2.45
CA ILE A 36 13.40 4.73 3.62
C ILE A 36 12.27 5.75 3.74
N TYR A 37 11.89 6.35 2.62
CA TYR A 37 10.84 7.37 2.65
C TYR A 37 9.50 6.76 3.07
N LEU A 38 9.17 5.60 2.54
CA LEU A 38 7.92 4.92 2.91
C LEU A 38 7.95 4.52 4.39
N VAL A 39 9.07 3.98 4.85
CA VAL A 39 9.19 3.58 6.26
C VAL A 39 8.98 4.78 7.17
N ARG A 40 9.53 5.93 6.80
CA ARG A 40 9.34 7.15 7.57
C ARG A 40 7.86 7.56 7.59
N GLU A 41 7.19 7.53 6.43
CA GLU A 41 5.78 7.89 6.36
C GLU A 41 4.92 6.95 7.20
N ILE A 42 5.23 5.66 7.18
CA ILE A 42 4.51 4.70 7.99
C ILE A 42 4.69 5.02 9.47
N ARG A 43 5.91 5.36 9.87
CA ARG A 43 6.20 5.65 11.25
C ARG A 43 5.49 6.92 11.73
N GLU A 44 5.35 7.89 10.84
CA GLU A 44 4.74 9.18 11.19
C GLU A 44 3.21 9.17 11.10
N GLN A 45 2.66 8.47 10.13
CA GLN A 45 1.24 8.56 9.82
C GLN A 45 0.50 7.23 9.80
N GLY A 46 1.21 6.13 9.92
CA GLY A 46 0.62 4.80 9.77
C GLY A 46 0.61 4.35 8.32
N ALA A 47 0.51 3.05 8.11
CA ALA A 47 0.65 2.46 6.78
C ALA A 47 -0.50 2.83 5.85
N VAL A 48 -1.73 2.89 6.36
CA VAL A 48 -2.88 3.21 5.50
C VAL A 48 -2.74 4.63 4.97
N GLU A 49 -2.44 5.58 5.84
CA GLU A 49 -2.33 6.97 5.43
C GLU A 49 -1.11 7.19 4.54
N ALA A 50 0.01 6.52 4.84
CA ALA A 50 1.19 6.58 3.99
C ALA A 50 0.87 6.09 2.58
N THR A 51 0.11 5.00 2.48
CA THR A 51 -0.29 4.46 1.18
C THR A 51 -1.21 5.42 0.44
N ARG A 52 -2.19 5.99 1.15
CA ARG A 52 -3.10 6.97 0.54
C ARG A 52 -2.32 8.14 -0.05
N LYS A 53 -1.34 8.62 0.70
CA LYS A 53 -0.56 9.78 0.30
C LYS A 53 0.31 9.47 -0.92
N LEU A 54 1.01 8.34 -0.88
CA LEU A 54 1.96 8.03 -1.94
C LEU A 54 1.30 7.57 -3.23
N VAL A 55 0.25 6.75 -3.13
CA VAL A 55 -0.47 6.31 -4.33
C VAL A 55 -1.28 7.46 -4.92
N GLY A 56 -1.73 8.38 -4.06
CA GLY A 56 -2.53 9.52 -4.52
C GLY A 56 -1.75 10.59 -5.26
N LYS A 57 -0.42 10.51 -5.31
CA LYS A 57 0.35 11.50 -6.05
C LYS A 57 0.11 11.37 -7.55
N PRO A 58 0.27 12.46 -8.31
CA PRO A 58 -0.03 12.43 -9.74
C PRO A 58 0.80 11.45 -10.54
N ASN A 59 2.04 11.22 -10.12
CA ASN A 59 2.93 10.32 -10.87
C ASN A 59 3.33 9.14 -10.01
N PRO A 60 3.59 7.99 -10.63
CA PRO A 60 4.09 6.83 -9.89
C PRO A 60 5.42 7.14 -9.23
N SER A 61 5.66 6.55 -8.07
CA SER A 61 6.90 6.75 -7.36
C SER A 61 8.05 5.99 -8.01
N GLU A 62 9.27 6.37 -7.67
CA GLU A 62 10.44 5.62 -8.13
C GLU A 62 10.38 4.18 -7.65
N GLY A 63 9.88 3.98 -6.43
CA GLY A 63 9.75 2.62 -5.89
C GLY A 63 8.82 1.76 -6.71
N PHE A 64 7.72 2.34 -7.19
CA PHE A 64 6.79 1.62 -8.03
C PHE A 64 7.49 1.19 -9.33
N ILE A 65 8.19 2.14 -9.97
CA ILE A 65 8.86 1.86 -11.22
C ILE A 65 9.94 0.80 -11.04
N ARG A 66 10.71 0.90 -9.95
CA ARG A 66 11.76 -0.07 -9.67
C ARG A 66 11.20 -1.47 -9.52
N LEU A 67 10.11 -1.61 -8.76
CA LEU A 67 9.50 -2.92 -8.56
C LEU A 67 8.89 -3.46 -9.85
N LEU A 68 8.30 -2.58 -10.64
CA LEU A 68 7.74 -2.97 -11.91
C LEU A 68 8.83 -3.53 -12.83
N LEU A 69 9.97 -2.84 -12.90
CA LEU A 69 11.08 -3.27 -13.74
C LEU A 69 11.73 -4.57 -13.22
N ALA A 70 11.63 -4.81 -11.93
CA ALA A 70 12.15 -6.03 -11.33
C ALA A 70 11.20 -7.22 -11.45
N GLY A 71 10.02 -7.03 -12.05
CA GLY A 71 9.04 -8.09 -12.15
C GLY A 71 8.28 -8.34 -10.87
N LEU A 72 8.29 -7.36 -9.95
CA LEU A 72 7.65 -7.50 -8.65
C LEU A 72 6.42 -6.61 -8.54
N LYS A 73 5.64 -6.56 -9.60
CA LYS A 73 4.45 -5.75 -9.70
C LYS A 73 3.48 -5.99 -8.55
N ASP A 74 3.37 -7.21 -8.09
CA ASP A 74 2.45 -7.55 -7.01
C ASP A 74 2.93 -7.11 -5.64
N ARG A 75 4.11 -6.54 -5.55
CA ARG A 75 4.66 -6.06 -4.28
C ARG A 75 4.67 -4.55 -4.18
N THR A 76 3.99 -3.85 -5.08
CA THR A 76 3.94 -2.39 -5.06
C THR A 76 2.88 -1.89 -4.08
N LEU A 77 2.94 -0.61 -3.73
CA LEU A 77 1.88 0.01 -2.92
C LEU A 77 0.56 -0.04 -3.65
N GLU A 78 0.58 0.13 -4.96
CA GLU A 78 -0.63 0.05 -5.77
C GLU A 78 -1.27 -1.33 -5.62
N ALA A 79 -0.47 -2.39 -5.62
CA ALA A 79 -1.01 -3.73 -5.43
C ALA A 79 -1.60 -3.88 -4.03
N SER A 80 -1.01 -3.24 -3.03
CA SER A 80 -1.53 -3.32 -1.67
C SER A 80 -2.90 -2.68 -1.54
N VAL A 81 -3.18 -1.65 -2.33
CA VAL A 81 -4.50 -1.02 -2.33
C VAL A 81 -5.56 -2.00 -2.80
N LEU A 82 -5.22 -2.84 -3.78
CA LEU A 82 -6.19 -3.76 -4.37
C LEU A 82 -6.26 -5.10 -3.67
N ASP A 83 -5.13 -5.60 -3.18
CA ASP A 83 -5.03 -6.99 -2.79
C ASP A 83 -4.74 -7.23 -1.31
N HIS A 84 -5.03 -6.29 -0.43
CA HIS A 84 -4.71 -6.47 0.99
C HIS A 84 -5.56 -7.57 1.65
N GLY A 85 -6.69 -7.91 1.07
CA GLY A 85 -7.47 -9.03 1.57
C GLY A 85 -8.18 -8.79 2.90
N LEU A 86 -8.19 -7.58 3.41
CA LEU A 86 -8.84 -7.27 4.66
C LEU A 86 -10.31 -6.91 4.42
N PRO A 87 -11.18 -7.18 5.38
CA PRO A 87 -12.61 -6.94 5.18
C PRO A 87 -13.01 -5.47 5.14
N CYS A 88 -12.19 -4.59 5.72
CA CYS A 88 -12.54 -3.18 5.76
C CYS A 88 -12.11 -2.48 4.49
N PRO A 89 -12.95 -1.60 3.95
CA PRO A 89 -12.56 -0.80 2.78
C PRO A 89 -11.63 0.33 3.25
N LEU A 90 -10.35 0.10 3.15
CA LEU A 90 -9.35 1.06 3.60
C LEU A 90 -9.12 2.21 2.63
N PHE A 91 -9.45 2.02 1.36
CA PHE A 91 -9.15 2.98 0.32
C PHE A 91 -10.40 3.29 -0.49
N ASP A 92 -10.53 4.55 -0.92
CA ASP A 92 -11.72 4.96 -1.65
C ASP A 92 -11.66 4.56 -3.12
N ALA A 93 -12.77 4.71 -3.83
CA ALA A 93 -12.88 4.28 -5.20
C ALA A 93 -11.90 5.02 -6.12
N ALA A 94 -11.64 6.29 -5.85
CA ALA A 94 -10.73 7.07 -6.67
C ALA A 94 -9.29 6.51 -6.56
N LEU A 95 -8.87 6.18 -5.37
CA LEU A 95 -7.54 5.62 -5.16
C LEU A 95 -7.42 4.23 -5.77
N ILE A 96 -8.47 3.43 -5.62
CA ILE A 96 -8.51 2.11 -6.22
C ILE A 96 -8.36 2.20 -7.73
N ARG A 97 -9.03 3.18 -8.36
CA ARG A 97 -8.92 3.37 -9.80
C ARG A 97 -7.51 3.74 -10.21
N VAL A 98 -6.85 4.62 -9.47
CA VAL A 98 -5.47 5.00 -9.74
C VAL A 98 -4.57 3.76 -9.67
N ALA A 99 -4.74 2.94 -8.64
CA ALA A 99 -3.94 1.73 -8.48
C ALA A 99 -4.16 0.76 -9.64
N MET A 100 -5.42 0.57 -10.04
CA MET A 100 -5.73 -0.30 -11.16
C MET A 100 -5.09 0.17 -12.45
N ASP A 101 -5.18 1.47 -12.72
CA ASP A 101 -4.60 2.04 -13.94
C ASP A 101 -3.09 1.85 -13.97
N ARG A 102 -2.41 2.09 -12.85
CA ARG A 102 -0.97 1.95 -12.80
C ARG A 102 -0.50 0.52 -12.96
N LEU A 103 -1.31 -0.43 -12.49
CA LEU A 103 -0.96 -1.84 -12.62
C LEU A 103 -1.42 -2.44 -13.94
N GLY A 104 -2.11 -1.66 -14.77
CA GLY A 104 -2.61 -2.17 -16.04
C GLY A 104 -3.82 -3.07 -15.89
N ARG A 105 -4.51 -2.98 -14.77
CA ARG A 105 -5.75 -3.75 -14.56
C ARG A 105 -6.94 -2.88 -14.92
N SER A 106 -7.96 -3.46 -15.45
CA SER A 106 -9.14 -2.67 -15.78
C SER A 106 -10.47 -3.37 -15.44
#